data_64c937cdbbada3199f8e0c65f5a4867f
#
_entry.id   64c937cdbbada3199f8e0c65f5a4867f
#
_cell.length_a   1.000
_cell.length_b   1.000
_cell.length_c   1.000
_cell.angle_alpha   90.00
_cell.angle_beta   90.00
_cell.angle_gamma   90.00
#
_symmetry.space_group_name_H-M   'P 1'
#
loop_
_entity.id
_entity.type
_entity.pdbx_description
1 polymer ?
#
loop_
_entity_poly.entity_id
_entity_poly.type
_entity_poly.pdbx_seq_one_letter_code
_entity_poly.pdbx_strand_id
1 'polypeptide(L)'
;MLKLDHISYAYEAEKAILKNVSFALPQGEHLAVMGESGCGKSTLLKAIYGLIDVQGSIYFCENRVWGPSRQLVPGYVAMKYLAQDFGLGPYHTVAENVGKFVSNLDLDYKKERVAELLSLVGMQDFAQRKALDLSGGEKQRVALAMALAQEPQLLLLDEPFSQVDNFRKNELQRTLFAYLKERGISCVVATHDGKEALSFADKTLIMKGGELLHFGDTLTVYAQDTDYYTASLFGEVSWHKGKLLKPHQIHICAHSDWQVTVQQHYFQGVQYLIEATSEKGKVYFYSSEPIAKGEVCSLEN
;
A
#
# COMPACT_ATOMS: atom_id res chain seq x y z
N MET A 1 2.94 -15.31 12.03
CA MET A 1 1.69 -14.71 12.47
C MET A 1 0.57 -14.88 11.45
N LEU A 2 0.70 -14.39 10.22
CA LEU A 2 -0.24 -14.63 9.11
C LEU A 2 0.39 -15.61 8.11
N LYS A 3 -0.33 -16.69 7.72
CA LYS A 3 0.12 -17.64 6.70
C LYS A 3 -1.02 -17.93 5.74
N LEU A 4 -0.74 -17.83 4.45
CA LEU A 4 -1.61 -18.24 3.36
C LEU A 4 -1.00 -19.45 2.67
N ASP A 5 -1.82 -20.47 2.37
CA ASP A 5 -1.39 -21.71 1.77
C ASP A 5 -2.32 -22.08 0.61
N HIS A 6 -1.81 -21.92 -0.62
CA HIS A 6 -2.48 -22.21 -1.89
C HIS A 6 -3.87 -21.57 -2.05
N ILE A 7 -3.98 -20.27 -1.76
CA ILE A 7 -5.26 -19.55 -1.81
C ILE A 7 -5.68 -19.31 -3.25
N SER A 8 -6.89 -19.81 -3.56
CA SER A 8 -7.55 -19.56 -4.83
C SER A 8 -9.00 -19.11 -4.61
N TYR A 9 -9.49 -18.19 -5.46
CA TYR A 9 -10.85 -17.66 -5.38
C TYR A 9 -11.37 -17.22 -6.76
N ALA A 10 -12.65 -17.47 -6.99
CA ALA A 10 -13.39 -16.97 -8.16
C ALA A 10 -14.78 -16.51 -7.71
N TYR A 11 -15.29 -15.40 -8.27
CA TYR A 11 -16.68 -14.97 -8.08
C TYR A 11 -17.64 -15.83 -8.89
N GLU A 12 -17.22 -16.23 -10.08
CA GLU A 12 -17.95 -17.10 -11.01
C GLU A 12 -16.99 -18.22 -11.46
N ALA A 13 -17.55 -19.36 -11.84
CA ALA A 13 -16.77 -20.58 -12.11
C ALA A 13 -15.65 -20.41 -13.16
N GLU A 14 -15.75 -19.42 -14.05
CA GLU A 14 -14.81 -19.23 -15.18
C GLU A 14 -13.76 -18.15 -14.97
N LYS A 15 -13.87 -17.29 -13.94
CA LYS A 15 -12.95 -16.16 -13.75
C LYS A 15 -12.28 -16.21 -12.38
N ALA A 16 -11.13 -16.89 -12.31
CA ALA A 16 -10.31 -16.90 -11.11
C ALA A 16 -9.70 -15.50 -10.85
N ILE A 17 -9.95 -14.96 -9.64
CA ILE A 17 -9.46 -13.67 -9.15
C ILE A 17 -8.18 -13.83 -8.32
N LEU A 18 -8.09 -14.92 -7.54
CA LEU A 18 -6.88 -15.33 -6.86
C LEU A 18 -6.49 -16.73 -7.34
N LYS A 19 -5.22 -16.93 -7.64
CA LYS A 19 -4.70 -18.15 -8.22
C LYS A 19 -3.47 -18.62 -7.44
N ASN A 20 -3.68 -19.61 -6.56
CA ASN A 20 -2.60 -20.30 -5.86
C ASN A 20 -1.64 -19.37 -5.08
N VAL A 21 -2.18 -18.37 -4.37
CA VAL A 21 -1.39 -17.39 -3.62
C VAL A 21 -0.93 -18.00 -2.30
N SER A 22 0.39 -18.01 -2.06
CA SER A 22 1.00 -18.53 -0.83
C SER A 22 2.09 -17.59 -0.33
N PHE A 23 2.03 -17.17 0.93
CA PHE A 23 3.08 -16.42 1.61
C PHE A 23 2.91 -16.50 3.14
N ALA A 24 3.92 -16.03 3.86
CA ALA A 24 3.87 -15.88 5.31
C ALA A 24 4.39 -14.51 5.73
N LEU A 25 3.70 -13.86 6.68
CA LEU A 25 4.09 -12.59 7.27
C LEU A 25 4.35 -12.79 8.77
N PRO A 26 5.56 -12.55 9.26
CA PRO A 26 5.89 -12.52 10.68
C PRO A 26 5.12 -11.44 11.45
N GLN A 27 5.11 -11.54 12.78
CA GLN A 27 4.51 -10.51 13.63
C GLN A 27 5.34 -9.22 13.61
N GLY A 28 4.66 -8.07 13.62
CA GLY A 28 5.28 -6.74 13.62
C GLY A 28 5.83 -6.31 12.26
N GLU A 29 5.77 -7.17 11.22
CA GLU A 29 6.16 -6.78 9.86
C GLU A 29 5.00 -6.13 9.10
N HIS A 30 5.35 -5.19 8.23
CA HIS A 30 4.45 -4.51 7.33
C HIS A 30 4.63 -5.02 5.89
N LEU A 31 3.53 -5.40 5.25
CA LEU A 31 3.48 -5.90 3.88
C LEU A 31 2.76 -4.91 2.96
N ALA A 32 3.40 -4.49 1.90
CA ALA A 32 2.73 -3.85 0.76
C ALA A 32 2.29 -4.90 -0.26
N VAL A 33 1.01 -4.90 -0.61
CA VAL A 33 0.46 -5.69 -1.73
C VAL A 33 0.28 -4.75 -2.91
N MET A 34 1.09 -4.92 -3.95
CA MET A 34 1.14 -4.05 -5.12
C MET A 34 0.71 -4.77 -6.39
N GLY A 35 0.29 -4.00 -7.37
CA GLY A 35 -0.13 -4.45 -8.70
C GLY A 35 -1.16 -3.52 -9.31
N GLU A 36 -1.46 -3.72 -10.58
CA GLU A 36 -2.43 -2.94 -11.33
C GLU A 36 -3.85 -3.03 -10.74
N SER A 37 -4.72 -2.09 -11.13
CA SER A 37 -6.13 -2.13 -10.73
C SER A 37 -6.79 -3.41 -11.23
N GLY A 38 -7.57 -4.07 -10.35
CA GLY A 38 -8.25 -5.32 -10.70
C GLY A 38 -7.40 -6.60 -10.62
N CYS A 39 -6.11 -6.54 -10.24
CA CYS A 39 -5.27 -7.75 -10.12
C CYS A 39 -5.58 -8.65 -8.91
N GLY A 40 -6.53 -8.26 -8.03
CA GLY A 40 -6.98 -9.09 -6.92
C GLY A 40 -6.57 -8.62 -5.50
N LYS A 41 -5.93 -7.45 -5.33
CA LYS A 41 -5.46 -6.94 -4.02
C LYS A 41 -6.56 -6.87 -2.97
N SER A 42 -7.65 -6.17 -3.25
CA SER A 42 -8.80 -6.06 -2.32
C SER A 42 -9.44 -7.42 -2.03
N THR A 43 -9.48 -8.31 -3.02
CA THR A 43 -9.98 -9.68 -2.86
C THR A 43 -9.08 -10.49 -1.94
N LEU A 44 -7.76 -10.32 -2.04
CA LEU A 44 -6.79 -10.94 -1.12
C LEU A 44 -6.99 -10.45 0.32
N LEU A 45 -7.15 -9.15 0.54
CA LEU A 45 -7.43 -8.60 1.87
C LEU A 45 -8.75 -9.13 2.45
N LYS A 46 -9.81 -9.20 1.63
CA LYS A 46 -11.09 -9.79 2.02
C LYS A 46 -10.96 -11.28 2.38
N ALA A 47 -10.16 -12.04 1.64
CA ALA A 47 -9.86 -13.43 1.95
C ALA A 47 -9.13 -13.57 3.29
N ILE A 48 -8.10 -12.76 3.54
CA ILE A 48 -7.35 -12.73 4.80
C ILE A 48 -8.26 -12.40 5.98
N TYR A 49 -9.21 -11.49 5.81
CA TYR A 49 -10.16 -11.12 6.86
C TYR A 49 -11.30 -12.14 7.04
N GLY A 50 -11.47 -13.10 6.11
CA GLY A 50 -12.56 -14.09 6.18
C GLY A 50 -13.90 -13.55 5.68
N LEU A 51 -13.93 -12.55 4.80
CA LEU A 51 -15.14 -12.01 4.16
C LEU A 51 -15.61 -12.84 2.96
N ILE A 52 -14.78 -13.74 2.47
CA ILE A 52 -15.10 -14.62 1.33
C ILE A 52 -14.58 -16.02 1.61
N ASP A 53 -15.26 -17.01 1.07
CA ASP A 53 -14.81 -18.40 1.11
C ASP A 53 -13.76 -18.64 0.03
N VAL A 54 -12.63 -19.23 0.40
CA VAL A 54 -11.52 -19.51 -0.51
C VAL A 54 -11.16 -21.00 -0.53
N GLN A 55 -10.57 -21.46 -1.62
CA GLN A 55 -9.84 -22.71 -1.64
C GLN A 55 -8.46 -22.48 -1.01
N GLY A 56 -7.89 -23.53 -0.38
CA GLY A 56 -6.66 -23.43 0.39
C GLY A 56 -6.89 -23.17 1.87
N SER A 57 -5.91 -22.57 2.55
CA SER A 57 -5.99 -22.34 3.99
C SER A 57 -5.32 -21.04 4.39
N ILE A 58 -5.97 -20.26 5.24
CA ILE A 58 -5.43 -19.04 5.85
C ILE A 58 -5.35 -19.24 7.35
N TYR A 59 -4.21 -18.92 7.94
CA TYR A 59 -3.98 -19.00 9.38
C TYR A 59 -3.53 -17.65 9.93
N PHE A 60 -4.13 -17.27 11.05
CA PHE A 60 -3.74 -16.12 11.86
C PHE A 60 -3.44 -16.59 13.28
N CYS A 61 -2.20 -16.40 13.73
CA CYS A 61 -1.74 -16.90 15.05
C CYS A 61 -2.16 -18.36 15.30
N GLU A 62 -1.87 -19.26 14.33
CA GLU A 62 -2.19 -20.68 14.35
C GLU A 62 -3.70 -21.01 14.21
N ASN A 63 -4.59 -20.04 14.32
CA ASN A 63 -6.02 -20.25 14.11
C ASN A 63 -6.36 -20.14 12.63
N ARG A 64 -7.15 -21.09 12.12
CA ARG A 64 -7.62 -21.06 10.74
C ARG A 64 -8.69 -19.98 10.57
N VAL A 65 -8.48 -19.08 9.62
CA VAL A 65 -9.48 -18.09 9.20
C VAL A 65 -10.48 -18.78 8.27
N TRP A 66 -11.75 -18.70 8.63
CA TRP A 66 -12.84 -19.25 7.85
C TRP A 66 -13.62 -18.13 7.14
N GLY A 67 -14.17 -18.44 5.99
CA GLY A 67 -15.11 -17.57 5.27
C GLY A 67 -16.55 -17.69 5.79
N PRO A 68 -17.50 -16.96 5.15
CA PRO A 68 -18.89 -16.85 5.60
C PRO A 68 -19.65 -18.18 5.69
N SER A 69 -19.25 -19.20 4.93
CA SER A 69 -19.87 -20.52 4.97
C SER A 69 -19.69 -21.26 6.33
N ARG A 70 -18.68 -20.86 7.11
CA ARG A 70 -18.31 -21.52 8.38
C ARG A 70 -18.22 -20.57 9.57
N GLN A 71 -18.09 -19.26 9.32
CA GLN A 71 -17.96 -18.26 10.38
C GLN A 71 -18.87 -17.06 10.08
N LEU A 72 -19.91 -16.89 10.92
CA LEU A 72 -20.93 -15.86 10.74
C LEU A 72 -20.35 -14.43 10.86
N VAL A 73 -19.41 -14.24 11.81
CA VAL A 73 -18.74 -12.95 12.02
C VAL A 73 -17.32 -13.06 11.46
N PRO A 74 -16.99 -12.31 10.40
CA PRO A 74 -15.67 -12.38 9.78
C PRO A 74 -14.57 -11.84 10.68
N GLY A 75 -13.36 -12.34 10.49
CA GLY A 75 -12.15 -11.92 11.21
C GLY A 75 -12.06 -12.46 12.62
N TYR A 76 -11.02 -12.02 13.32
CA TYR A 76 -10.80 -12.24 14.74
C TYR A 76 -10.78 -10.89 15.46
N VAL A 77 -11.01 -10.87 16.76
CA VAL A 77 -10.98 -9.64 17.57
C VAL A 77 -9.66 -8.87 17.35
N ALA A 78 -8.56 -9.61 17.23
CA ALA A 78 -7.22 -9.06 17.00
C ALA A 78 -6.93 -8.68 15.53
N MET A 79 -7.89 -8.83 14.61
CA MET A 79 -7.77 -8.41 13.21
C MET A 79 -8.73 -7.27 12.93
N LYS A 80 -8.28 -6.29 12.16
CA LYS A 80 -9.15 -5.22 11.63
C LYS A 80 -8.92 -5.05 10.14
N TYR A 81 -10.02 -4.84 9.43
CA TYR A 81 -10.03 -4.55 8.00
C TYR A 81 -10.68 -3.19 7.77
N LEU A 82 -9.94 -2.30 7.16
CA LEU A 82 -10.43 -1.01 6.69
C LEU A 82 -10.73 -1.12 5.20
N ALA A 83 -12.03 -1.20 4.89
CA ALA A 83 -12.54 -1.16 3.53
C ALA A 83 -12.66 0.30 3.02
N GLN A 84 -12.88 0.44 1.72
CA GLN A 84 -13.03 1.75 1.08
C GLN A 84 -14.29 2.54 1.51
N ASP A 85 -15.31 1.87 2.07
CA ASP A 85 -16.58 2.47 2.52
C ASP A 85 -16.53 3.03 3.95
N PHE A 86 -15.40 2.90 4.65
CA PHE A 86 -15.07 3.43 5.97
C PHE A 86 -15.94 2.95 7.16
N GLY A 87 -17.17 2.50 6.98
CA GLY A 87 -18.05 1.97 8.02
C GLY A 87 -18.39 2.96 9.16
N LEU A 88 -18.30 4.27 8.93
CA LEU A 88 -18.61 5.30 9.93
C LEU A 88 -20.12 5.47 10.11
N GLY A 89 -20.54 5.67 11.36
CA GLY A 89 -21.90 6.11 11.68
C GLY A 89 -22.08 7.59 11.31
N PRO A 90 -22.88 7.93 10.27
CA PRO A 90 -22.91 9.29 9.72
C PRO A 90 -23.42 10.36 10.72
N TYR A 91 -24.32 9.97 11.61
CA TYR A 91 -24.93 10.87 12.60
C TYR A 91 -24.19 10.94 13.93
N HIS A 92 -23.20 10.05 14.14
CA HIS A 92 -22.33 10.08 15.31
C HIS A 92 -21.21 11.10 15.12
N THR A 93 -20.72 11.64 16.23
CA THR A 93 -19.52 12.49 16.21
C THR A 93 -18.29 11.67 15.85
N VAL A 94 -17.22 12.37 15.50
CA VAL A 94 -15.90 11.75 15.26
C VAL A 94 -15.43 10.96 16.49
N ALA A 95 -15.52 11.57 17.67
CA ALA A 95 -15.15 10.91 18.94
C ALA A 95 -16.00 9.68 19.23
N GLU A 96 -17.32 9.73 18.99
CA GLU A 96 -18.21 8.57 19.15
C GLU A 96 -17.88 7.44 18.18
N ASN A 97 -17.57 7.76 16.91
CA ASN A 97 -17.15 6.75 15.93
C ASN A 97 -15.87 6.03 16.37
N VAL A 98 -14.83 6.77 16.75
CA VAL A 98 -13.55 6.19 17.22
C VAL A 98 -13.75 5.42 18.52
N GLY A 99 -14.50 5.99 19.46
CA GLY A 99 -14.78 5.37 20.76
C GLY A 99 -15.77 4.21 20.74
N LYS A 100 -16.39 3.90 19.61
CA LYS A 100 -17.44 2.87 19.50
C LYS A 100 -16.98 1.49 19.98
N PHE A 101 -15.72 1.15 19.74
CA PHE A 101 -15.16 -0.14 20.05
C PHE A 101 -14.22 -0.13 21.27
N VAL A 102 -14.05 1.01 21.94
CA VAL A 102 -13.33 1.11 23.21
C VAL A 102 -14.28 0.79 24.36
N SER A 103 -13.80 0.04 25.36
CA SER A 103 -14.61 -0.36 26.52
C SER A 103 -15.22 0.85 27.25
N ASN A 104 -16.47 0.72 27.70
CA ASN A 104 -17.14 1.71 28.54
C ASN A 104 -16.92 1.46 30.04
N LEU A 105 -16.16 0.44 30.43
CA LEU A 105 -15.90 0.13 31.84
C LEU A 105 -14.99 1.16 32.50
N ASP A 106 -14.13 1.80 31.72
CA ASP A 106 -13.27 2.91 32.14
C ASP A 106 -13.43 4.07 31.16
N LEU A 107 -14.18 5.09 31.61
CA LEU A 107 -14.50 6.25 30.78
C LEU A 107 -13.31 7.19 30.61
N ASP A 108 -12.41 7.26 31.58
CA ASP A 108 -11.23 8.10 31.49
C ASP A 108 -10.21 7.49 30.53
N TYR A 109 -9.94 6.20 30.62
CA TYR A 109 -9.16 5.46 29.61
C TYR A 109 -9.77 5.64 28.20
N LYS A 110 -11.10 5.51 28.07
CA LYS A 110 -11.77 5.68 26.78
C LYS A 110 -11.52 7.07 26.21
N LYS A 111 -11.65 8.12 27.02
CA LYS A 111 -11.40 9.51 26.58
C LYS A 111 -9.95 9.72 26.14
N GLU A 112 -8.99 9.25 26.95
CA GLU A 112 -7.56 9.33 26.63
C GLU A 112 -7.23 8.58 25.34
N ARG A 113 -7.75 7.37 25.19
CA ARG A 113 -7.54 6.55 23.99
C ARG A 113 -8.11 7.18 22.72
N VAL A 114 -9.31 7.74 22.80
CA VAL A 114 -9.93 8.47 21.67
C VAL A 114 -9.11 9.71 21.33
N ALA A 115 -8.66 10.47 22.32
CA ALA A 115 -7.83 11.67 22.09
C ALA A 115 -6.47 11.30 21.45
N GLU A 116 -5.80 10.25 21.93
CA GLU A 116 -4.57 9.72 21.34
C GLU A 116 -4.76 9.39 19.85
N LEU A 117 -5.78 8.61 19.53
CA LEU A 117 -6.04 8.16 18.16
C LEU A 117 -6.45 9.31 17.23
N LEU A 118 -7.23 10.28 17.73
CA LEU A 118 -7.59 11.47 16.96
C LEU A 118 -6.35 12.35 16.70
N SER A 119 -5.45 12.47 17.67
CA SER A 119 -4.18 13.17 17.49
C SER A 119 -3.30 12.47 16.46
N LEU A 120 -3.21 11.12 16.49
CA LEU A 120 -2.46 10.29 15.56
C LEU A 120 -2.83 10.57 14.09
N VAL A 121 -4.13 10.78 13.83
CA VAL A 121 -4.65 11.02 12.47
C VAL A 121 -4.93 12.49 12.17
N GLY A 122 -4.55 13.43 13.07
CA GLY A 122 -4.77 14.87 12.92
C GLY A 122 -6.24 15.27 12.84
N MET A 123 -7.09 14.68 13.69
CA MET A 123 -8.54 14.93 13.74
C MET A 123 -9.06 15.41 15.10
N GLN A 124 -8.16 15.81 16.01
CA GLN A 124 -8.51 16.23 17.37
C GLN A 124 -9.50 17.43 17.39
N ASP A 125 -9.30 18.41 16.51
CA ASP A 125 -10.15 19.60 16.42
C ASP A 125 -11.55 19.31 15.87
N PHE A 126 -11.73 18.12 15.28
CA PHE A 126 -12.98 17.66 14.68
C PHE A 126 -13.76 16.70 15.58
N ALA A 127 -13.30 16.44 16.81
CA ALA A 127 -13.84 15.41 17.71
C ALA A 127 -15.36 15.49 17.89
N GLN A 128 -15.95 16.71 17.94
CA GLN A 128 -17.38 16.96 18.14
C GLN A 128 -18.17 17.09 16.82
N ARG A 129 -17.51 17.09 15.65
CA ARG A 129 -18.22 17.11 14.36
C ARG A 129 -18.87 15.76 14.07
N LYS A 130 -20.01 15.78 13.40
CA LYS A 130 -20.65 14.56 12.88
C LYS A 130 -19.88 14.04 11.67
N ALA A 131 -19.80 12.72 11.54
CA ALA A 131 -19.12 12.10 10.41
C ALA A 131 -19.77 12.42 9.06
N LEU A 132 -21.06 12.76 9.03
CA LEU A 132 -21.77 13.23 7.84
C LEU A 132 -21.13 14.47 7.23
N ASP A 133 -20.66 15.39 8.07
CA ASP A 133 -20.14 16.71 7.69
C ASP A 133 -18.65 16.69 7.31
N LEU A 134 -18.03 15.52 7.27
CA LEU A 134 -16.62 15.33 6.93
C LEU A 134 -16.43 15.15 5.42
N SER A 135 -15.32 15.68 4.91
CA SER A 135 -14.79 15.32 3.57
C SER A 135 -14.39 13.84 3.49
N GLY A 136 -14.18 13.32 2.28
CA GLY A 136 -13.73 11.93 2.07
C GLY A 136 -12.42 11.63 2.78
N GLY A 137 -11.42 12.51 2.66
CA GLY A 137 -10.13 12.33 3.33
C GLY A 137 -10.20 12.44 4.85
N GLU A 138 -11.10 13.28 5.41
CA GLU A 138 -11.38 13.33 6.84
C GLU A 138 -12.06 12.04 7.33
N LYS A 139 -13.04 11.53 6.58
CA LYS A 139 -13.68 10.24 6.86
C LYS A 139 -12.67 9.09 6.88
N GLN A 140 -11.77 9.07 5.91
CA GLN A 140 -10.71 8.06 5.82
C GLN A 140 -9.80 8.08 7.04
N ARG A 141 -9.38 9.28 7.51
CA ARG A 141 -8.57 9.44 8.72
C ARG A 141 -9.29 8.99 9.99
N VAL A 142 -10.56 9.32 10.14
CA VAL A 142 -11.39 8.86 11.27
C VAL A 142 -11.54 7.34 11.26
N ALA A 143 -11.73 6.75 10.09
CA ALA A 143 -11.83 5.29 9.95
C ALA A 143 -10.53 4.56 10.29
N LEU A 144 -9.37 5.14 9.99
CA LEU A 144 -8.07 4.63 10.46
C LEU A 144 -7.99 4.65 11.99
N ALA A 145 -8.34 5.77 12.63
CA ALA A 145 -8.39 5.85 14.09
C ALA A 145 -9.36 4.83 14.72
N MET A 146 -10.54 4.67 14.13
CA MET A 146 -11.54 3.68 14.57
C MET A 146 -11.01 2.23 14.44
N ALA A 147 -10.29 1.91 13.38
CA ALA A 147 -9.69 0.58 13.20
C ALA A 147 -8.61 0.27 14.26
N LEU A 148 -7.92 1.28 14.77
CA LEU A 148 -6.91 1.16 15.81
C LEU A 148 -7.45 1.16 17.24
N ALA A 149 -8.74 1.47 17.41
CA ALA A 149 -9.33 1.67 18.74
C ALA A 149 -9.25 0.45 19.67
N GLN A 150 -9.22 -0.76 19.10
CA GLN A 150 -9.13 -2.03 19.85
C GLN A 150 -7.73 -2.66 19.86
N GLU A 151 -6.69 -1.91 19.46
CA GLU A 151 -5.31 -2.39 19.42
C GLU A 151 -5.15 -3.74 18.69
N PRO A 152 -5.47 -3.80 17.39
CA PRO A 152 -5.37 -5.04 16.64
C PRO A 152 -3.93 -5.54 16.57
N GLN A 153 -3.72 -6.85 16.44
CA GLN A 153 -2.43 -7.43 16.12
C GLN A 153 -2.15 -7.41 14.61
N LEU A 154 -3.22 -7.40 13.78
CA LEU A 154 -3.15 -7.32 12.33
C LEU A 154 -4.13 -6.28 11.80
N LEU A 155 -3.62 -5.31 11.06
CA LEU A 155 -4.38 -4.29 10.36
C LEU A 155 -4.31 -4.53 8.86
N LEU A 156 -5.48 -4.63 8.21
CA LEU A 156 -5.63 -4.79 6.77
C LEU A 156 -6.18 -3.50 6.19
N LEU A 157 -5.45 -2.87 5.30
CA LEU A 157 -5.77 -1.55 4.74
C LEU A 157 -5.89 -1.63 3.21
N ASP A 158 -7.07 -1.30 2.69
CA ASP A 158 -7.35 -1.28 1.26
C ASP A 158 -7.32 0.16 0.73
N GLU A 159 -6.22 0.56 0.10
CA GLU A 159 -5.93 1.90 -0.39
C GLU A 159 -6.18 3.02 0.65
N PRO A 160 -5.57 2.94 1.84
CA PRO A 160 -5.93 3.74 3.01
C PRO A 160 -5.63 5.24 2.89
N PHE A 161 -4.96 5.67 1.83
CA PHE A 161 -4.56 7.07 1.63
C PHE A 161 -5.07 7.67 0.33
N SER A 162 -5.95 6.96 -0.39
CA SER A 162 -6.42 7.35 -1.74
C SER A 162 -7.22 8.65 -1.76
N GLN A 163 -7.88 9.02 -0.65
CA GLN A 163 -8.69 10.23 -0.53
C GLN A 163 -8.04 11.33 0.34
N VAL A 164 -6.82 11.07 0.85
CA VAL A 164 -6.10 12.04 1.69
C VAL A 164 -5.28 12.98 0.81
N ASP A 165 -5.35 14.29 1.08
CA ASP A 165 -4.55 15.31 0.39
C ASP A 165 -3.05 14.98 0.43
N ASN A 166 -2.33 15.19 -0.64
CA ASN A 166 -0.88 14.94 -0.73
C ASN A 166 -0.08 15.65 0.37
N PHE A 167 -0.51 16.85 0.79
CA PHE A 167 0.14 17.60 1.86
C PHE A 167 0.10 16.87 3.21
N ARG A 168 -1.05 16.27 3.55
CA ARG A 168 -1.25 15.54 4.81
C ARG A 168 -0.91 14.06 4.74
N LYS A 169 -0.92 13.48 3.53
CA LYS A 169 -0.67 12.07 3.28
C LYS A 169 0.68 11.60 3.84
N ASN A 170 1.75 12.32 3.53
CA ASN A 170 3.11 11.96 3.94
C ASN A 170 3.29 12.00 5.47
N GLU A 171 2.70 13.00 6.14
CA GLU A 171 2.74 13.11 7.60
C GLU A 171 1.93 11.98 8.25
N LEU A 172 0.70 11.77 7.79
CA LEU A 172 -0.17 10.70 8.28
C LEU A 172 0.48 9.32 8.13
N GLN A 173 1.09 9.03 6.98
CA GLN A 173 1.80 7.78 6.74
C GLN A 173 2.93 7.58 7.75
N ARG A 174 3.83 8.57 7.90
CA ARG A 174 4.94 8.48 8.85
C ARG A 174 4.46 8.24 10.27
N THR A 175 3.47 9.01 10.72
CA THR A 175 2.92 8.92 12.07
C THR A 175 2.23 7.58 12.31
N LEU A 176 1.39 7.14 11.36
CA LEU A 176 0.68 5.86 11.44
C LEU A 176 1.64 4.67 11.49
N PHE A 177 2.59 4.58 10.54
CA PHE A 177 3.47 3.42 10.49
C PHE A 177 4.49 3.40 11.62
N ALA A 178 4.95 4.56 12.12
CA ALA A 178 5.73 4.63 13.35
C ALA A 178 4.95 4.09 14.57
N TYR A 179 3.69 4.52 14.71
CA TYR A 179 2.79 4.03 15.75
C TYR A 179 2.57 2.50 15.66
N LEU A 180 2.33 1.97 14.47
CA LEU A 180 2.14 0.52 14.26
C LEU A 180 3.41 -0.27 14.64
N LYS A 181 4.59 0.22 14.27
CA LYS A 181 5.88 -0.38 14.62
C LYS A 181 6.13 -0.39 16.11
N GLU A 182 5.93 0.75 16.78
CA GLU A 182 6.10 0.89 18.22
C GLU A 182 5.21 -0.09 19.02
N ARG A 183 3.97 -0.30 18.54
CA ARG A 183 3.00 -1.21 19.16
C ARG A 183 3.13 -2.66 18.68
N GLY A 184 4.05 -2.99 17.76
CA GLY A 184 4.23 -4.33 17.22
C GLY A 184 3.02 -4.83 16.41
N ILE A 185 2.20 -3.91 15.85
CA ILE A 185 1.03 -4.22 15.05
C ILE A 185 1.48 -4.54 13.63
N SER A 186 1.18 -5.72 13.14
CA SER A 186 1.42 -6.07 11.73
C SER A 186 0.42 -5.38 10.82
N CYS A 187 0.86 -5.04 9.61
CA CYS A 187 0.00 -4.35 8.66
C CYS A 187 0.12 -4.96 7.26
N VAL A 188 -1.01 -5.14 6.58
CA VAL A 188 -1.06 -5.48 5.14
C VAL A 188 -1.77 -4.34 4.42
N VAL A 189 -1.07 -3.65 3.53
CA VAL A 189 -1.59 -2.52 2.79
C VAL A 189 -1.67 -2.85 1.31
N ALA A 190 -2.87 -2.82 0.75
CA ALA A 190 -3.05 -2.82 -0.70
C ALA A 190 -2.82 -1.40 -1.23
N THR A 191 -1.88 -1.24 -2.13
CA THR A 191 -1.55 0.06 -2.75
C THR A 191 -1.11 -0.13 -4.19
N HIS A 192 -1.25 0.91 -4.99
CA HIS A 192 -0.66 1.02 -6.32
C HIS A 192 0.52 2.02 -6.36
N ASP A 193 0.87 2.62 -5.21
CA ASP A 193 1.93 3.61 -5.10
C ASP A 193 3.23 2.97 -4.60
N GLY A 194 4.22 2.81 -5.50
CA GLY A 194 5.53 2.25 -5.17
C GLY A 194 6.30 3.04 -4.12
N LYS A 195 6.08 4.38 -4.03
CA LYS A 195 6.72 5.20 -3.00
C LYS A 195 6.17 4.89 -1.61
N GLU A 196 4.87 4.57 -1.52
CA GLU A 196 4.29 4.09 -0.26
C GLU A 196 4.97 2.80 0.18
N ALA A 197 5.03 1.79 -0.70
CA ALA A 197 5.67 0.51 -0.38
C ALA A 197 7.12 0.70 0.10
N LEU A 198 7.92 1.50 -0.61
CA LEU A 198 9.30 1.79 -0.24
C LEU A 198 9.45 2.52 1.10
N SER A 199 8.44 3.31 1.50
CA SER A 199 8.52 4.15 2.70
C SER A 199 8.21 3.40 3.99
N PHE A 200 7.35 2.37 3.96
CA PHE A 200 6.87 1.73 5.18
C PHE A 200 6.88 0.20 5.20
N ALA A 201 6.95 -0.48 4.04
CA ALA A 201 6.84 -1.92 4.01
C ALA A 201 8.19 -2.62 4.23
N ASP A 202 8.22 -3.59 5.15
CA ASP A 202 9.35 -4.51 5.30
C ASP A 202 9.39 -5.49 4.14
N LYS A 203 8.20 -5.97 3.74
CA LYS A 203 8.02 -6.91 2.61
C LYS A 203 7.06 -6.34 1.58
N THR A 204 7.31 -6.71 0.34
CA THR A 204 6.44 -6.38 -0.79
C THR A 204 6.01 -7.65 -1.51
N LEU A 205 4.72 -7.71 -1.84
CA LEU A 205 4.09 -8.73 -2.65
C LEU A 205 3.58 -8.09 -3.94
N ILE A 206 4.04 -8.57 -5.08
CA ILE A 206 3.60 -8.13 -6.39
C ILE A 206 2.56 -9.11 -6.92
N MET A 207 1.37 -8.60 -7.25
CA MET A 207 0.29 -9.35 -7.88
C MET A 207 0.12 -8.96 -9.33
N LYS A 208 -0.11 -9.96 -10.19
CA LYS A 208 -0.48 -9.77 -11.59
C LYS A 208 -1.51 -10.82 -12.01
N GLY A 209 -2.67 -10.38 -12.50
CA GLY A 209 -3.71 -11.30 -13.01
C GLY A 209 -4.18 -12.35 -12.00
N GLY A 210 -4.18 -12.03 -10.69
CA GLY A 210 -4.58 -12.92 -9.62
C GLY A 210 -3.47 -13.81 -9.05
N GLU A 211 -2.28 -13.78 -9.63
CA GLU A 211 -1.12 -14.58 -9.22
C GLU A 211 -0.13 -13.75 -8.40
N LEU A 212 0.57 -14.40 -7.48
CA LEU A 212 1.73 -13.84 -6.81
C LEU A 212 2.93 -13.95 -7.75
N LEU A 213 3.45 -12.79 -8.21
CA LEU A 213 4.60 -12.74 -9.10
C LEU A 213 5.93 -12.70 -8.31
N HIS A 214 6.00 -11.80 -7.33
CA HIS A 214 7.16 -11.66 -6.43
C HIS A 214 6.70 -11.47 -4.99
N PHE A 215 7.48 -12.00 -4.05
CA PHE A 215 7.31 -11.78 -2.62
C PHE A 215 8.68 -11.81 -1.92
N GLY A 216 8.97 -10.81 -1.12
CA GLY A 216 10.24 -10.74 -0.39
C GLY A 216 10.44 -9.39 0.30
N ASP A 217 11.65 -9.17 0.79
CA ASP A 217 12.03 -7.89 1.36
C ASP A 217 11.86 -6.78 0.32
N THR A 218 11.30 -5.65 0.73
CA THR A 218 10.90 -4.58 -0.18
C THR A 218 12.05 -4.08 -1.05
N LEU A 219 13.25 -3.93 -0.47
CA LEU A 219 14.43 -3.51 -1.24
C LEU A 219 14.87 -4.56 -2.26
N THR A 220 14.74 -5.86 -1.94
CA THR A 220 15.04 -6.95 -2.86
C THR A 220 14.05 -6.97 -4.03
N VAL A 221 12.76 -6.79 -3.76
CA VAL A 221 11.74 -6.71 -4.81
C VAL A 221 11.93 -5.46 -5.66
N TYR A 222 12.26 -4.32 -5.04
CA TYR A 222 12.59 -3.08 -5.75
C TYR A 222 13.80 -3.21 -6.68
N ALA A 223 14.80 -3.98 -6.27
CA ALA A 223 16.04 -4.20 -7.04
C ALA A 223 15.87 -5.15 -8.24
N GLN A 224 14.68 -5.75 -8.46
CA GLN A 224 14.43 -6.59 -9.64
C GLN A 224 14.65 -5.80 -10.93
N ASP A 225 15.58 -6.28 -11.75
CA ASP A 225 16.05 -5.62 -12.98
C ASP A 225 15.70 -6.38 -14.27
N THR A 226 14.95 -7.47 -14.15
CA THR A 226 14.60 -8.36 -15.28
C THR A 226 13.11 -8.41 -15.58
N ASP A 227 12.26 -8.11 -14.62
CA ASP A 227 10.80 -8.05 -14.79
C ASP A 227 10.30 -6.62 -14.93
N TYR A 228 9.96 -6.23 -16.16
CA TYR A 228 9.45 -4.90 -16.48
C TYR A 228 8.20 -4.53 -15.67
N TYR A 229 7.26 -5.47 -15.49
CA TYR A 229 6.03 -5.20 -14.75
C TYR A 229 6.34 -4.81 -13.30
N THR A 230 7.13 -5.61 -12.60
CA THR A 230 7.53 -5.31 -11.22
C THR A 230 8.28 -3.99 -11.12
N ALA A 231 9.27 -3.77 -11.97
CA ALA A 231 10.07 -2.55 -11.95
C ALA A 231 9.22 -1.29 -12.21
N SER A 232 8.26 -1.36 -13.16
CA SER A 232 7.39 -0.24 -13.53
C SER A 232 6.39 0.16 -12.43
N LEU A 233 6.07 -0.73 -11.48
CA LEU A 233 5.23 -0.38 -10.32
C LEU A 233 5.92 0.62 -9.38
N PHE A 234 7.23 0.72 -9.44
CA PHE A 234 8.01 1.65 -8.61
C PHE A 234 8.39 2.95 -9.33
N GLY A 235 8.08 3.08 -10.60
CA GLY A 235 8.34 4.28 -11.40
C GLY A 235 8.80 3.97 -12.81
N GLU A 236 9.34 5.00 -13.49
CA GLU A 236 9.86 4.85 -14.85
C GLU A 236 11.08 3.92 -14.88
N VAL A 237 11.16 3.14 -15.96
CA VAL A 237 12.27 2.20 -16.19
C VAL A 237 12.72 2.24 -17.65
N SER A 238 13.99 1.98 -17.86
CA SER A 238 14.66 1.98 -19.15
C SER A 238 15.34 0.65 -19.39
N TRP A 239 15.23 0.09 -20.60
CA TRP A 239 15.91 -1.15 -20.96
C TRP A 239 17.28 -0.88 -21.56
N HIS A 240 18.34 -1.39 -20.95
CA HIS A 240 19.70 -1.30 -21.48
C HIS A 240 20.53 -2.55 -21.21
N LYS A 241 21.21 -3.10 -22.25
CA LYS A 241 22.12 -4.26 -22.16
C LYS A 241 21.55 -5.45 -21.38
N GLY A 242 20.26 -5.76 -21.56
CA GLY A 242 19.62 -6.89 -20.90
C GLY A 242 19.12 -6.66 -19.48
N LYS A 243 19.14 -5.40 -18.98
CA LYS A 243 18.69 -4.99 -17.66
C LYS A 243 17.70 -3.84 -17.73
N LEU A 244 16.86 -3.75 -16.72
CA LEU A 244 15.99 -2.61 -16.46
C LEU A 244 16.69 -1.65 -15.50
N LEU A 245 16.87 -0.42 -15.92
CA LEU A 245 17.49 0.63 -15.15
C LEU A 245 16.46 1.67 -14.75
N LYS A 246 16.53 2.13 -13.51
CA LYS A 246 15.72 3.23 -13.00
C LYS A 246 16.40 4.57 -13.30
N PRO A 247 15.67 5.69 -13.39
CA PRO A 247 16.24 6.98 -13.80
C PRO A 247 17.46 7.44 -13.01
N HIS A 248 17.53 7.12 -11.70
CA HIS A 248 18.64 7.47 -10.83
C HIS A 248 19.92 6.62 -11.04
N GLN A 249 19.82 5.54 -11.81
CA GLN A 249 20.96 4.65 -12.14
C GLN A 249 21.60 5.03 -13.48
N ILE A 250 21.06 6.05 -14.15
CA ILE A 250 21.50 6.46 -15.49
C ILE A 250 22.07 7.88 -15.38
N HIS A 251 23.30 8.05 -15.83
CA HIS A 251 24.04 9.30 -15.74
C HIS A 251 24.48 9.81 -17.11
N ILE A 252 24.52 11.13 -17.26
CA ILE A 252 25.07 11.76 -18.46
C ILE A 252 26.60 11.73 -18.35
N CYS A 253 27.25 11.33 -19.44
CA CYS A 253 28.71 11.32 -19.54
C CYS A 253 29.19 12.02 -20.82
N ALA A 254 30.46 12.29 -20.90
CA ALA A 254 31.04 13.00 -22.06
C ALA A 254 31.08 12.14 -23.34
N HIS A 255 31.34 10.84 -23.18
CA HIS A 255 31.45 9.89 -24.29
C HIS A 255 30.94 8.51 -23.88
N SER A 256 30.02 7.95 -24.65
CA SER A 256 29.51 6.59 -24.50
C SER A 256 28.90 6.11 -25.81
N ASP A 257 28.87 4.78 -26.00
CA ASP A 257 28.15 4.15 -27.11
C ASP A 257 26.63 4.19 -26.91
N TRP A 258 26.15 4.51 -25.70
CA TRP A 258 24.74 4.63 -25.41
C TRP A 258 24.29 6.08 -25.60
N GLN A 259 23.88 6.38 -26.83
CA GLN A 259 23.36 7.69 -27.19
C GLN A 259 21.84 7.69 -27.23
N VAL A 260 21.25 8.80 -26.78
CA VAL A 260 19.81 9.02 -26.74
C VAL A 260 19.47 10.41 -27.25
N THR A 261 18.30 10.54 -27.89
CA THR A 261 17.77 11.85 -28.32
C THR A 261 16.66 12.26 -27.38
N VAL A 262 16.81 13.43 -26.75
CA VAL A 262 15.83 13.98 -25.80
C VAL A 262 14.52 14.29 -26.51
N GLN A 263 13.41 13.84 -25.95
CA GLN A 263 12.04 14.09 -26.44
C GLN A 263 11.33 15.15 -25.59
N GLN A 264 11.49 15.06 -24.27
CA GLN A 264 10.83 15.95 -23.32
C GLN A 264 11.59 15.98 -21.99
N HIS A 265 11.43 17.06 -21.23
CA HIS A 265 11.86 17.14 -19.84
C HIS A 265 10.69 17.56 -18.94
N TYR A 266 10.65 17.02 -17.71
CA TYR A 266 9.63 17.27 -16.72
C TYR A 266 10.26 17.71 -15.41
N PHE A 267 10.01 18.94 -14.97
CA PHE A 267 10.52 19.44 -13.70
C PHE A 267 9.83 18.78 -12.51
N GLN A 268 10.60 18.17 -11.61
CA GLN A 268 10.11 17.48 -10.42
C GLN A 268 10.50 18.17 -9.10
N GLY A 269 10.69 19.48 -9.12
CA GLY A 269 11.00 20.32 -7.95
C GLY A 269 12.49 20.49 -7.69
N VAL A 270 13.29 19.42 -7.70
CA VAL A 270 14.75 19.46 -7.45
C VAL A 270 15.55 19.17 -8.71
N GLN A 271 15.01 18.35 -9.59
CA GLN A 271 15.65 17.86 -10.81
C GLN A 271 14.62 17.68 -11.92
N TYR A 272 15.11 17.50 -13.12
CA TYR A 272 14.30 17.19 -14.29
C TYR A 272 14.33 15.68 -14.56
N LEU A 273 13.16 15.07 -14.76
CA LEU A 273 13.07 13.77 -15.40
C LEU A 273 13.14 14.00 -16.91
N ILE A 274 14.11 13.41 -17.56
CA ILE A 274 14.31 13.49 -19.01
C ILE A 274 13.73 12.23 -19.64
N GLU A 275 12.81 12.43 -20.60
CA GLU A 275 12.35 11.38 -21.51
C GLU A 275 13.14 11.50 -22.80
N ALA A 276 13.84 10.45 -23.16
CA ALA A 276 14.64 10.36 -24.36
C ALA A 276 14.34 9.07 -25.13
N THR A 277 14.80 8.97 -26.35
CA THR A 277 14.66 7.78 -27.20
C THR A 277 16.02 7.29 -27.65
N SER A 278 16.27 6.00 -27.48
CA SER A 278 17.37 5.25 -28.07
C SER A 278 16.86 4.34 -29.20
N GLU A 279 17.75 3.66 -29.91
CA GLU A 279 17.39 2.61 -30.88
C GLU A 279 16.56 1.48 -30.26
N LYS A 280 16.66 1.27 -28.94
CA LYS A 280 16.00 0.17 -28.19
C LYS A 280 14.72 0.60 -27.47
N GLY A 281 14.30 1.87 -27.60
CA GLY A 281 13.07 2.39 -27.01
C GLY A 281 13.28 3.61 -26.12
N LYS A 282 12.29 3.89 -25.26
CA LYS A 282 12.30 5.03 -24.34
C LYS A 282 13.34 4.85 -23.25
N VAL A 283 13.98 5.95 -22.89
CA VAL A 283 14.97 6.03 -21.81
C VAL A 283 14.60 7.19 -20.89
N TYR A 284 14.63 6.95 -19.59
CA TYR A 284 14.34 7.96 -18.56
C TYR A 284 15.54 8.10 -17.64
N PHE A 285 16.00 9.35 -17.43
CA PHE A 285 17.10 9.67 -16.52
C PHE A 285 16.90 11.02 -15.87
N TYR A 286 17.65 11.30 -14.81
CA TYR A 286 17.58 12.59 -14.14
C TYR A 286 18.68 13.53 -14.59
N SER A 287 18.34 14.83 -14.64
CA SER A 287 19.29 15.93 -14.88
C SER A 287 19.01 17.07 -13.90
N SER A 288 20.06 17.75 -13.44
CA SER A 288 19.94 18.99 -12.65
C SER A 288 19.43 20.18 -13.46
N GLU A 289 19.63 20.15 -14.78
CA GLU A 289 19.26 21.21 -15.72
C GLU A 289 18.29 20.69 -16.79
N PRO A 290 17.43 21.56 -17.36
CA PRO A 290 16.58 21.18 -18.47
C PRO A 290 17.44 20.94 -19.71
N ILE A 291 17.12 19.87 -20.45
CA ILE A 291 17.79 19.53 -21.71
C ILE A 291 16.82 19.78 -22.85
N ALA A 292 17.29 20.42 -23.92
CA ALA A 292 16.42 20.79 -25.04
C ALA A 292 15.95 19.56 -25.84
N LYS A 293 14.74 19.63 -26.35
CA LYS A 293 14.22 18.60 -27.26
C LYS A 293 15.09 18.50 -28.52
N GLY A 294 15.45 17.29 -28.90
CA GLY A 294 16.31 16.98 -30.05
C GLY A 294 17.80 16.95 -29.70
N GLU A 295 18.18 17.35 -28.50
CA GLU A 295 19.57 17.24 -28.05
C GLU A 295 19.96 15.78 -27.89
N VAL A 296 21.20 15.45 -28.23
CA VAL A 296 21.77 14.10 -28.11
C VAL A 296 22.64 14.02 -26.88
N CYS A 297 22.33 13.10 -25.98
CA CYS A 297 23.10 12.83 -24.76
C CYS A 297 23.77 11.47 -24.84
N SER A 298 25.00 11.38 -24.33
CA SER A 298 25.70 10.13 -24.07
C SER A 298 25.44 9.72 -22.62
N LEU A 299 25.05 8.46 -22.40
CA LEU A 299 24.65 7.94 -21.09
C LEU A 299 25.52 6.79 -20.63
N GLU A 300 25.64 6.64 -19.32
CA GLU A 300 26.26 5.48 -18.65
C GLU A 300 25.42 5.01 -17.46
N ASN A 301 25.68 3.77 -16.98
CA ASN A 301 25.01 3.16 -15.82
C ASN A 301 26.00 2.47 -14.88
#